data_d6f629482069212f53208905280d8bcf
#
_entry.id   d6f629482069212f53208905280d8bcf
#
_cell.length_a   1.000
_cell.length_b   1.000
_cell.length_c   1.000
_cell.angle_alpha   90.00
_cell.angle_beta   90.00
_cell.angle_gamma   90.00
#
_symmetry.space_group_name_H-M   'P 1'
#
loop_
_entity.id
_entity.type
_entity.pdbx_description
1 polymer ?
#
loop_
_entity_poly.entity_id
_entity_poly.type
_entity_poly.pdbx_seq_one_letter_code
_entity_poly.pdbx_strand_id
1 'polypeptide(L)'
;MELLQREMSFESHADGERIFVRIVEPADRTAAKGVLQIAHGMAEHSLLYLDFATFMASNGFVVAINDHLGHGKSVSTGGSYGYFGENGCENLLQDMHKLYTTMRRDYPAIPYLLLGHSMGSFLTRAYSARYGNELSAVAYLDTCGPIQRSLLTGRRTFAEAKLRKFGPKAHDA
;
A
#
# COMPACT_ATOMS: atom_id res chain seq x y z
N MET A 1 13.57 -0.01 23.67
CA MET A 1 13.59 1.22 22.83
C MET A 1 12.20 1.82 22.91
N GLU A 2 12.08 3.10 23.23
CA GLU A 2 10.81 3.81 23.20
C GLU A 2 10.35 3.99 21.74
N LEU A 3 9.06 3.81 21.49
CA LEU A 3 8.47 3.89 20.17
C LEU A 3 7.42 5.00 20.12
N LEU A 4 7.34 5.64 18.97
CA LEU A 4 6.28 6.59 18.62
C LEU A 4 5.36 5.98 17.58
N GLN A 5 4.05 6.21 17.76
CA GLN A 5 3.05 5.96 16.73
C GLN A 5 2.47 7.30 16.30
N ARG A 6 2.42 7.55 15.00
CA ARG A 6 1.79 8.75 14.45
C ARG A 6 0.92 8.40 13.25
N GLU A 7 -0.09 9.20 13.05
CA GLU A 7 -1.00 9.10 11.91
C GLU A 7 -0.86 10.39 11.08
N MET A 8 -0.95 10.24 9.78
CA MET A 8 -1.01 11.36 8.86
C MET A 8 -1.92 11.03 7.68
N SER A 9 -2.22 12.00 6.87
CA SER A 9 -2.89 11.75 5.59
C SER A 9 -2.39 12.71 4.53
N PHE A 10 -2.51 12.31 3.26
CA PHE A 10 -2.22 13.14 2.12
C PHE A 10 -3.31 12.99 1.05
N GLU A 11 -3.37 13.92 0.12
CA GLU A 11 -4.28 13.83 -1.02
C GLU A 11 -3.84 12.70 -1.95
N SER A 12 -4.76 11.83 -2.33
CA SER A 12 -4.55 10.76 -3.28
C SER A 12 -4.22 11.30 -4.67
N HIS A 13 -3.67 10.45 -5.53
CA HIS A 13 -3.61 10.68 -6.96
C HIS A 13 -5.01 10.66 -7.60
N ALA A 14 -5.97 9.98 -7.00
CA ALA A 14 -7.38 10.07 -7.36
C ALA A 14 -7.98 11.37 -6.83
N ASP A 15 -8.56 12.17 -7.71
CA ASP A 15 -9.12 13.48 -7.37
C ASP A 15 -10.14 13.41 -6.23
N GLY A 16 -9.99 14.32 -5.26
CA GLY A 16 -10.91 14.47 -4.12
C GLY A 16 -10.78 13.42 -3.03
N GLU A 17 -9.88 12.44 -3.18
CA GLU A 17 -9.68 11.38 -2.21
C GLU A 17 -8.44 11.63 -1.33
N ARG A 18 -8.43 11.02 -0.15
CA ARG A 18 -7.32 11.13 0.80
C ARG A 18 -6.81 9.77 1.21
N ILE A 19 -5.51 9.67 1.36
CA ILE A 19 -4.83 8.45 1.82
C ILE A 19 -4.42 8.64 3.28
N PHE A 20 -4.89 7.73 4.12
CA PHE A 20 -4.46 7.61 5.51
C PHE A 20 -3.16 6.83 5.60
N VAL A 21 -2.29 7.24 6.52
CA VAL A 21 -0.99 6.59 6.77
C VAL A 21 -0.79 6.41 8.28
N ARG A 22 -0.36 5.23 8.67
CA ARG A 22 0.14 4.90 10.00
C ARG A 22 1.65 4.76 9.95
N ILE A 23 2.34 5.36 10.93
CA ILE A 23 3.79 5.25 11.07
C ILE A 23 4.11 4.80 12.48
N VAL A 24 5.00 3.81 12.60
CA VAL A 24 5.57 3.34 13.86
C VAL A 24 7.08 3.48 13.74
N GLU A 25 7.69 4.20 14.66
CA GLU A 25 9.11 4.58 14.55
C GLU A 25 9.80 4.61 15.93
N PRO A 26 11.13 4.44 16.00
CA PRO A 26 11.89 4.75 17.21
C PRO A 26 11.68 6.20 17.63
N ALA A 27 11.52 6.47 18.94
CA ALA A 27 11.40 7.83 19.46
C ALA A 27 12.64 8.66 19.14
N ASP A 28 13.82 8.03 19.23
CA ASP A 28 15.07 8.60 18.73
C ASP A 28 15.21 8.28 17.23
N ARG A 29 14.91 9.25 16.38
CA ARG A 29 15.01 9.13 14.93
C ARG A 29 16.43 8.85 14.43
N THR A 30 17.45 9.23 15.21
CA THR A 30 18.85 8.99 14.83
C THR A 30 19.22 7.51 14.94
N ALA A 31 18.45 6.73 15.71
CA ALA A 31 18.60 5.28 15.83
C ALA A 31 17.96 4.49 14.66
N ALA A 32 17.31 5.18 13.72
CA ALA A 32 16.65 4.54 12.59
C ALA A 32 17.66 3.91 11.61
N LYS A 33 17.53 2.62 11.36
CA LYS A 33 18.41 1.82 10.48
C LYS A 33 17.90 1.72 9.05
N GLY A 34 16.61 1.96 8.85
CA GLY A 34 15.96 1.88 7.55
C GLY A 34 14.47 2.24 7.64
N VAL A 35 13.88 2.55 6.51
CA VAL A 35 12.42 2.70 6.36
C VAL A 35 11.86 1.44 5.73
N LEU A 36 10.81 0.88 6.31
CA LEU A 36 10.00 -0.19 5.75
C LEU A 36 8.62 0.35 5.40
N GLN A 37 8.33 0.45 4.11
CA GLN A 37 6.98 0.72 3.63
C GLN A 37 6.25 -0.61 3.42
N ILE A 38 4.99 -0.70 3.85
CA ILE A 38 4.16 -1.89 3.70
C ILE A 38 2.97 -1.57 2.79
N ALA A 39 2.80 -2.37 1.74
CA ALA A 39 1.63 -2.39 0.88
C ALA A 39 0.76 -3.60 1.27
N HIS A 40 -0.39 -3.33 1.87
CA HIS A 40 -1.30 -4.37 2.38
C HIS A 40 -2.10 -5.08 1.29
N GLY A 41 -2.75 -6.19 1.63
CA GLY A 41 -3.59 -6.98 0.74
C GLY A 41 -5.00 -6.41 0.52
N MET A 42 -5.77 -7.10 -0.34
CA MET A 42 -7.19 -6.78 -0.55
C MET A 42 -7.98 -6.96 0.75
N ALA A 43 -8.92 -6.04 1.01
CA ALA A 43 -9.75 -6.02 2.22
C ALA A 43 -8.97 -5.93 3.55
N GLU A 44 -7.72 -5.50 3.51
CA GLU A 44 -6.89 -5.23 4.66
C GLU A 44 -6.74 -3.71 4.90
N HIS A 45 -6.01 -3.35 5.95
CA HIS A 45 -5.68 -1.96 6.29
C HIS A 45 -4.49 -1.92 7.25
N SER A 46 -3.89 -0.75 7.44
CA SER A 46 -2.67 -0.54 8.21
C SER A 46 -2.70 -1.09 9.65
N LEU A 47 -3.86 -1.10 10.30
CA LEU A 47 -4.00 -1.57 11.67
C LEU A 47 -3.70 -3.06 11.83
N LEU A 48 -3.96 -3.88 10.80
CA LEU A 48 -3.66 -5.33 10.83
C LEU A 48 -2.16 -5.62 10.91
N TYR A 49 -1.34 -4.66 10.54
CA TYR A 49 0.12 -4.77 10.57
C TYR A 49 0.76 -4.15 11.81
N LEU A 50 -0.04 -3.67 12.79
CA LEU A 50 0.49 -2.89 13.91
C LEU A 50 1.48 -3.67 14.76
N ASP A 51 1.21 -4.95 15.06
CA ASP A 51 2.11 -5.79 15.85
C ASP A 51 3.44 -6.01 15.12
N PHE A 52 3.38 -6.31 13.81
CA PHE A 52 4.57 -6.45 12.99
C PHE A 52 5.34 -5.13 12.87
N ALA A 53 4.64 -4.02 12.67
CA ALA A 53 5.24 -2.68 12.63
C ALA A 53 5.94 -2.32 13.94
N THR A 54 5.31 -2.65 15.08
CA THR A 54 5.89 -2.46 16.42
C THR A 54 7.15 -3.31 16.61
N PHE A 55 7.10 -4.59 16.18
CA PHE A 55 8.28 -5.46 16.21
C PHE A 55 9.43 -4.90 15.38
N MET A 56 9.17 -4.48 14.14
CA MET A 56 10.19 -3.90 13.26
C MET A 56 10.75 -2.59 13.83
N ALA A 57 9.88 -1.74 14.37
CA ALA A 57 10.30 -0.48 14.98
C ALA A 57 11.16 -0.71 16.24
N SER A 58 10.85 -1.73 17.04
CA SER A 58 11.69 -2.15 18.20
C SER A 58 13.09 -2.62 17.76
N ASN A 59 13.24 -3.02 16.50
CA ASN A 59 14.51 -3.41 15.87
C ASN A 59 15.18 -2.25 15.11
N GLY A 60 14.65 -1.04 15.21
CA GLY A 60 15.23 0.18 14.65
C GLY A 60 14.75 0.55 13.26
N PHE A 61 13.64 -0.02 12.78
CA PHE A 61 13.06 0.39 11.51
C PHE A 61 11.96 1.45 11.71
N VAL A 62 11.86 2.38 10.80
CA VAL A 62 10.67 3.23 10.64
C VAL A 62 9.69 2.50 9.75
N VAL A 63 8.50 2.17 10.23
CA VAL A 63 7.50 1.44 9.46
C VAL A 63 6.39 2.39 9.04
N ALA A 64 6.16 2.53 7.75
CA ALA A 64 5.11 3.37 7.17
C ALA A 64 4.12 2.52 6.37
N ILE A 65 2.83 2.64 6.67
CA ILE A 65 1.77 1.83 6.07
C ILE A 65 0.63 2.76 5.69
N ASN A 66 0.35 2.90 4.40
CA ASN A 66 -0.86 3.59 3.97
C ASN A 66 -2.03 2.60 3.90
N ASP A 67 -3.22 3.03 4.29
CA ASP A 67 -4.43 2.37 3.83
C ASP A 67 -4.60 2.69 2.35
N HIS A 68 -4.63 1.68 1.48
CA HIS A 68 -4.82 1.90 0.05
C HIS A 68 -6.15 2.60 -0.24
N LEU A 69 -6.24 3.34 -1.32
CA LEU A 69 -7.49 3.94 -1.78
C LEU A 69 -8.63 2.89 -1.76
N GLY A 70 -9.79 3.26 -1.24
CA GLY A 70 -10.90 2.34 -1.06
C GLY A 70 -10.74 1.34 0.10
N HIS A 71 -9.76 1.52 1.00
CA HIS A 71 -9.52 0.64 2.15
C HIS A 71 -9.37 1.43 3.45
N GLY A 72 -9.73 0.79 4.56
CA GLY A 72 -9.51 1.31 5.91
C GLY A 72 -9.99 2.75 6.09
N LYS A 73 -9.13 3.60 6.64
CA LYS A 73 -9.41 5.03 6.86
C LYS A 73 -9.25 5.91 5.59
N SER A 74 -8.83 5.32 4.46
CA SER A 74 -8.78 5.98 3.15
C SER A 74 -10.10 5.91 2.38
N VAL A 75 -11.16 5.35 2.98
CA VAL A 75 -12.51 5.42 2.43
C VAL A 75 -13.17 6.71 2.88
N SER A 76 -13.52 7.59 1.94
CA SER A 76 -14.24 8.84 2.20
C SER A 76 -15.67 8.55 2.70
N THR A 77 -16.27 9.50 3.40
CA THR A 77 -17.68 9.39 3.86
C THR A 77 -18.61 9.20 2.66
N GLY A 78 -19.32 8.07 2.63
CA GLY A 78 -20.16 7.68 1.49
C GLY A 78 -19.39 7.07 0.31
N GLY A 79 -18.08 6.86 0.45
CA GLY A 79 -17.23 6.19 -0.53
C GLY A 79 -17.47 4.68 -0.59
N SER A 80 -16.96 4.07 -1.65
CA SER A 80 -17.11 2.62 -1.89
C SER A 80 -15.85 1.87 -1.47
N TYR A 81 -16.00 0.86 -0.61
CA TYR A 81 -14.91 -0.06 -0.29
C TYR A 81 -14.46 -0.83 -1.53
N GLY A 82 -13.13 -1.02 -1.65
CA GLY A 82 -12.52 -1.75 -2.76
C GLY A 82 -12.53 -1.00 -4.11
N TYR A 83 -12.96 0.26 -4.15
CA TYR A 83 -12.93 1.07 -5.35
C TYR A 83 -11.67 1.96 -5.37
N PHE A 84 -10.86 1.82 -6.41
CA PHE A 84 -9.56 2.50 -6.56
C PHE A 84 -9.60 3.71 -7.51
N GLY A 85 -10.79 4.20 -7.84
CA GLY A 85 -10.95 5.23 -8.88
C GLY A 85 -10.88 4.67 -10.30
N GLU A 86 -11.05 5.53 -11.30
CA GLU A 86 -11.07 5.13 -12.71
C GLU A 86 -9.73 4.58 -13.20
N ASN A 87 -8.60 5.13 -12.70
CA ASN A 87 -7.24 4.71 -13.03
C ASN A 87 -6.62 3.85 -11.90
N GLY A 88 -7.38 2.95 -11.32
CA GLY A 88 -7.12 2.26 -10.06
C GLY A 88 -5.67 1.86 -9.80
N CYS A 89 -5.05 1.07 -10.69
CA CYS A 89 -3.65 0.65 -10.52
C CYS A 89 -2.67 1.84 -10.49
N GLU A 90 -2.85 2.82 -11.37
CA GLU A 90 -2.00 4.01 -11.40
C GLU A 90 -2.18 4.85 -10.12
N ASN A 91 -3.42 5.05 -9.68
CA ASN A 91 -3.69 5.78 -8.43
C ASN A 91 -2.95 5.14 -7.25
N LEU A 92 -3.08 3.81 -7.09
CA LEU A 92 -2.41 3.09 -6.01
C LEU A 92 -0.88 3.20 -6.07
N LEU A 93 -0.28 3.10 -7.26
CA LEU A 93 1.16 3.22 -7.44
C LEU A 93 1.67 4.63 -7.13
N GLN A 94 0.95 5.65 -7.56
CA GLN A 94 1.30 7.05 -7.30
C GLN A 94 1.13 7.40 -5.81
N ASP A 95 0.10 6.88 -5.14
CA ASP A 95 -0.08 7.04 -3.70
C ASP A 95 1.06 6.37 -2.91
N MET A 96 1.47 5.16 -3.31
CA MET A 96 2.64 4.50 -2.74
C MET A 96 3.92 5.32 -2.95
N HIS A 97 4.09 5.92 -4.14
CA HIS A 97 5.25 6.76 -4.44
C HIS A 97 5.21 8.10 -3.67
N LYS A 98 4.05 8.67 -3.46
CA LYS A 98 3.88 9.86 -2.63
C LYS A 98 4.25 9.59 -1.16
N LEU A 99 3.90 8.42 -0.65
CA LEU A 99 4.35 7.98 0.67
C LEU A 99 5.88 7.81 0.69
N TYR A 100 6.46 7.12 -0.32
CA TYR A 100 7.90 6.98 -0.47
C TYR A 100 8.61 8.34 -0.42
N THR A 101 8.20 9.29 -1.25
CA THR A 101 8.83 10.62 -1.32
C THR A 101 8.69 11.40 -0.01
N THR A 102 7.57 11.23 0.69
CA THR A 102 7.36 11.83 2.01
C THR A 102 8.33 11.25 3.04
N MET A 103 8.45 9.93 3.11
CA MET A 103 9.36 9.26 4.03
C MET A 103 10.83 9.52 3.69
N ARG A 104 11.18 9.62 2.40
CA ARG A 104 12.53 9.98 1.94
C ARG A 104 12.95 11.37 2.34
N ARG A 105 12.02 12.31 2.36
CA ARG A 105 12.29 13.67 2.87
C ARG A 105 12.61 13.65 4.37
N ASP A 106 11.85 12.84 5.14
CA ASP A 106 12.00 12.71 6.60
C ASP A 106 13.26 11.88 6.96
N TYR A 107 13.65 10.92 6.10
CA TYR A 107 14.72 9.95 6.30
C TYR A 107 15.60 9.79 5.03
N PRO A 108 16.38 10.80 4.65
CA PRO A 108 17.04 10.87 3.33
C PRO A 108 18.18 9.87 3.13
N ALA A 109 18.87 9.46 4.19
CA ALA A 109 20.18 8.79 4.10
C ALA A 109 20.16 7.30 4.48
N ILE A 110 19.02 6.76 4.93
CA ILE A 110 18.91 5.36 5.36
C ILE A 110 18.27 4.47 4.30
N PRO A 111 18.55 3.15 4.31
CA PRO A 111 17.94 2.20 3.37
C PRO A 111 16.41 2.26 3.35
N TYR A 112 15.82 2.12 2.16
CA TYR A 112 14.36 2.07 1.98
C TYR A 112 13.93 0.70 1.45
N LEU A 113 13.05 0.05 2.20
CA LEU A 113 12.56 -1.29 1.93
C LEU A 113 11.06 -1.23 1.63
N LEU A 114 10.60 -2.05 0.70
CA LEU A 114 9.18 -2.18 0.36
C LEU A 114 8.74 -3.62 0.55
N LEU A 115 7.67 -3.83 1.33
CA LEU A 115 7.04 -5.13 1.53
C LEU A 115 5.62 -5.08 0.99
N GLY A 116 5.26 -6.05 0.16
CA GLY A 116 3.90 -6.23 -0.33
C GLY A 116 3.32 -7.59 0.02
N HIS A 117 2.11 -7.59 0.57
CA HIS A 117 1.36 -8.79 0.91
C HIS A 117 0.16 -8.98 -0.03
N SER A 118 -0.05 -10.19 -0.56
CA SER A 118 -1.19 -10.53 -1.41
C SER A 118 -1.39 -9.53 -2.56
N MET A 119 -2.50 -8.78 -2.63
CA MET A 119 -2.69 -7.69 -3.61
C MET A 119 -1.52 -6.70 -3.57
N GLY A 120 -1.06 -6.30 -2.37
CA GLY A 120 0.09 -5.43 -2.20
C GLY A 120 1.37 -5.99 -2.83
N SER A 121 1.52 -7.31 -2.93
CA SER A 121 2.66 -7.92 -3.62
C SER A 121 2.65 -7.67 -5.13
N PHE A 122 1.46 -7.62 -5.75
CA PHE A 122 1.32 -7.25 -7.17
C PHE A 122 1.62 -5.78 -7.39
N LEU A 123 1.12 -4.91 -6.49
CA LEU A 123 1.43 -3.48 -6.51
C LEU A 123 2.94 -3.25 -6.34
N THR A 124 3.57 -3.97 -5.41
CA THR A 124 5.02 -3.88 -5.17
C THR A 124 5.83 -4.34 -6.38
N ARG A 125 5.39 -5.36 -7.13
CA ARG A 125 6.03 -5.74 -8.40
C ARG A 125 5.92 -4.64 -9.46
N ALA A 126 4.72 -4.07 -9.64
CA ALA A 126 4.52 -2.97 -10.58
C ALA A 126 5.31 -1.72 -10.17
N TYR A 127 5.37 -1.43 -8.86
CA TYR A 127 6.16 -0.36 -8.30
C TYR A 127 7.66 -0.57 -8.55
N SER A 128 8.18 -1.77 -8.27
CA SER A 128 9.60 -2.11 -8.48
C SER A 128 10.02 -2.05 -9.95
N ALA A 129 9.11 -2.36 -10.87
CA ALA A 129 9.39 -2.21 -12.29
C ALA A 129 9.58 -0.75 -12.72
N ARG A 130 8.97 0.20 -12.00
CA ARG A 130 9.03 1.64 -12.30
C ARG A 130 10.07 2.37 -11.44
N TYR A 131 10.13 2.05 -10.16
CA TYR A 131 10.89 2.79 -9.14
C TYR A 131 11.89 1.90 -8.37
N GLY A 132 12.20 0.70 -8.87
CA GLY A 132 13.03 -0.27 -8.14
C GLY A 132 14.44 0.22 -7.81
N ASN A 133 15.00 1.09 -8.64
CA ASN A 133 16.33 1.68 -8.41
C ASN A 133 16.39 2.59 -7.15
N GLU A 134 15.23 2.99 -6.63
CA GLU A 134 15.12 3.82 -5.44
C GLU A 134 15.03 3.00 -4.14
N LEU A 135 14.88 1.65 -4.28
CA LEU A 135 14.69 0.72 -3.18
C LEU A 135 15.98 -0.04 -2.87
N SER A 136 16.25 -0.20 -1.58
CA SER A 136 17.38 -1.02 -1.10
C SER A 136 17.05 -2.51 -1.07
N ALA A 137 15.77 -2.85 -0.79
CA ALA A 137 15.29 -4.22 -0.82
C ALA A 137 13.77 -4.27 -1.01
N VAL A 138 13.28 -5.40 -1.49
CA VAL A 138 11.86 -5.66 -1.73
C VAL A 138 11.50 -7.06 -1.21
N ALA A 139 10.37 -7.17 -0.53
CA ALA A 139 9.81 -8.43 -0.08
C ALA A 139 8.40 -8.64 -0.65
N TYR A 140 8.14 -9.84 -1.14
CA TYR A 140 6.85 -10.26 -1.68
C TYR A 140 6.30 -11.41 -0.83
N LEU A 141 5.16 -11.19 -0.16
CA LEU A 141 4.49 -12.20 0.66
C LEU A 141 3.19 -12.63 -0.02
N ASP A 142 2.88 -13.92 0.04
CA ASP A 142 1.65 -14.53 -0.51
C ASP A 142 1.36 -14.10 -1.96
N THR A 143 2.43 -14.02 -2.75
CA THR A 143 2.34 -13.62 -4.15
C THR A 143 2.04 -14.82 -5.03
N CYS A 144 1.22 -14.62 -6.07
CA CYS A 144 1.01 -15.65 -7.09
C CYS A 144 2.14 -15.69 -8.11
N GLY A 145 2.46 -16.89 -8.55
CA GLY A 145 3.26 -17.11 -9.76
C GLY A 145 2.50 -16.74 -11.05
N PRO A 146 3.09 -16.95 -12.23
CA PRO A 146 2.41 -16.70 -13.49
C PRO A 146 1.16 -17.58 -13.61
N ILE A 147 0.00 -16.93 -13.73
CA ILE A 147 -1.30 -17.59 -13.90
C ILE A 147 -1.42 -18.00 -15.38
N GLN A 148 -1.86 -19.23 -15.66
CA GLN A 148 -2.11 -19.66 -17.03
C GLN A 148 -3.06 -18.70 -17.75
N ARG A 149 -2.74 -18.34 -19.00
CA ARG A 149 -3.52 -17.37 -19.81
C ARG A 149 -5.01 -17.70 -19.89
N SER A 150 -5.36 -19.01 -19.95
CA SER A 150 -6.76 -19.48 -20.01
C SER A 150 -7.56 -19.10 -18.75
N LEU A 151 -6.96 -19.19 -17.55
CA LEU A 151 -7.59 -18.79 -16.29
C LEU A 151 -7.75 -17.27 -16.17
N LEU A 152 -6.75 -16.51 -16.66
CA LEU A 152 -6.83 -15.05 -16.70
C LEU A 152 -7.94 -14.58 -17.63
N THR A 153 -8.08 -15.20 -18.81
CA THR A 153 -9.11 -14.83 -19.78
C THR A 153 -10.52 -15.08 -19.18
N GLY A 154 -10.76 -16.24 -18.56
CA GLY A 154 -12.05 -16.54 -17.94
C GLY A 154 -12.41 -15.57 -16.82
N ARG A 155 -11.48 -15.27 -15.92
CA ARG A 155 -11.68 -14.30 -14.82
C ARG A 155 -11.92 -12.88 -15.34
N ARG A 156 -11.15 -12.45 -16.36
CA ARG A 156 -11.34 -11.15 -17.00
C ARG A 156 -12.70 -11.01 -17.65
N THR A 157 -13.14 -12.02 -18.41
CA THR A 157 -14.46 -12.03 -19.06
C THR A 157 -15.58 -11.95 -18.03
N PHE A 158 -15.47 -12.69 -16.91
CA PHE A 158 -16.44 -12.64 -15.82
C PHE A 158 -16.47 -11.27 -15.14
N ALA A 159 -15.31 -10.70 -14.82
CA ALA A 159 -15.22 -9.36 -14.23
C ALA A 159 -15.77 -8.28 -15.15
N GLU A 160 -15.47 -8.34 -16.46
CA GLU A 160 -16.00 -7.41 -17.46
C GLU A 160 -17.53 -7.54 -17.60
N ALA A 161 -18.08 -8.75 -17.53
CA ALA A 161 -19.52 -8.97 -17.57
C ALA A 161 -20.21 -8.39 -16.32
N LYS A 162 -19.63 -8.59 -15.13
CA LYS A 162 -20.13 -7.96 -13.89
C LYS A 162 -20.05 -6.44 -13.95
N LEU A 163 -18.94 -5.90 -14.40
CA LEU A 163 -18.74 -4.46 -14.55
C LEU A 163 -19.77 -3.82 -15.48
N ARG A 164 -20.07 -4.47 -16.62
CA ARG A 164 -21.10 -4.02 -17.56
C ARG A 164 -22.52 -4.08 -16.96
N LYS A 165 -22.80 -5.11 -16.15
CA LYS A 165 -24.12 -5.34 -15.57
C LYS A 165 -24.42 -4.43 -14.39
N PHE A 166 -23.44 -4.20 -13.52
CA PHE A 166 -23.64 -3.57 -12.21
C PHE A 166 -22.89 -2.24 -12.04
N GLY A 167 -21.98 -1.90 -12.97
CA GLY A 167 -21.11 -0.73 -12.89
C GLY A 167 -19.92 -0.89 -11.94
N PRO A 168 -18.95 0.06 -11.95
CA PRO A 168 -17.69 -0.08 -11.24
C PRO A 168 -17.78 0.06 -9.71
N LYS A 169 -18.88 0.56 -9.19
CA LYS A 169 -19.12 0.78 -7.75
C LYS A 169 -20.11 -0.21 -7.14
N ALA A 170 -20.56 -1.21 -7.92
CA ALA A 170 -21.50 -2.19 -7.41
C ALA A 170 -20.80 -3.10 -6.40
N HIS A 171 -21.34 -3.14 -5.19
CA HIS A 171 -21.00 -4.15 -4.20
C HIS A 171 -21.56 -5.48 -4.65
N ASP A 172 -20.84 -6.58 -4.41
CA ASP A 172 -21.37 -7.91 -4.59
C ASP A 172 -22.57 -8.09 -3.62
N ALA A 173 -23.76 -8.23 -4.18
CA ALA A 173 -24.95 -8.58 -3.44
C ALA A 173 -24.95 -10.10 -3.20
#